data_83f7c48347e938be7f5dd8d937ff88f6
#
_entry.id   83f7c48347e938be7f5dd8d937ff88f6
#
_cell.length_a   1.000
_cell.length_b   1.000
_cell.length_c   1.000
_cell.angle_alpha   90.00
_cell.angle_beta   90.00
_cell.angle_gamma   90.00
#
_symmetry.space_group_name_H-M   'P 1'
#
loop_
_entity.id
_entity.type
_entity.pdbx_description
1 polymer ?
#
loop_
_entity_poly.entity_id
_entity_poly.type
_entity_poly.pdbx_seq_one_letter_code
_entity_poly.pdbx_strand_id
1 'polypeptide(L)'
;MKKIFLILLGLALFYPALAQTNFRDVTYKEAIAAAKAEKKQVFIDFYTSWCGPCKMMMKNVFPLKEVGDYLNARFVCVKIDAEKGEGPELAKRYKVKAYPTFVAIDPDEEVLMTKEGGTFDGGEFIGSIDRLINPDKSPERLQQRYEGGERSADLVSAYAGMKMEQVYQNRRPDMSKKDEAFNIVQDYFNGLNDRERLKEENLFIYASFTESPMDAIAQYMIANRDKFTPAIKDRIEDRIATLYKMEIQKYITAQEPFDQQQYDALKKG
;
A
#
# COMPACT_ATOMS: atom_id res chain seq x y z
N MET A 1 -58.71 23.76 -17.86
CA MET A 1 -58.13 22.42 -17.57
C MET A 1 -56.60 22.53 -17.65
N LYS A 2 -55.96 22.70 -16.49
CA LYS A 2 -54.49 22.84 -16.40
C LYS A 2 -53.87 21.45 -16.23
N LYS A 3 -53.08 21.02 -17.21
CA LYS A 3 -52.30 19.76 -17.13
C LYS A 3 -51.04 20.01 -16.29
N ILE A 4 -50.99 19.42 -15.10
CA ILE A 4 -49.80 19.41 -14.24
C ILE A 4 -48.90 18.30 -14.75
N PHE A 5 -47.72 18.68 -15.29
CA PHE A 5 -46.66 17.75 -15.69
C PHE A 5 -45.80 17.47 -14.44
N LEU A 6 -45.97 16.30 -13.86
CA LEU A 6 -45.13 15.80 -12.76
C LEU A 6 -43.83 15.33 -13.37
N ILE A 7 -42.75 16.13 -13.19
CA ILE A 7 -41.37 15.71 -13.47
C ILE A 7 -40.91 14.90 -12.27
N LEU A 8 -40.91 13.57 -12.41
CA LEU A 8 -40.21 12.67 -11.49
C LEU A 8 -38.70 12.80 -11.73
N LEU A 9 -38.06 13.65 -10.93
CA LEU A 9 -36.62 13.75 -10.86
C LEU A 9 -36.09 12.51 -10.12
N GLY A 10 -35.67 11.50 -10.87
CA GLY A 10 -35.04 10.32 -10.33
C GLY A 10 -33.73 10.70 -9.65
N LEU A 11 -33.71 10.78 -8.32
CA LEU A 11 -32.51 10.84 -7.51
C LEU A 11 -31.80 9.48 -7.66
N ALA A 12 -30.86 9.39 -8.57
CA ALA A 12 -29.90 8.29 -8.58
C ALA A 12 -29.06 8.42 -7.29
N LEU A 13 -29.38 7.61 -6.31
CA LEU A 13 -28.52 7.41 -5.13
C LEU A 13 -27.20 6.84 -5.63
N PHE A 14 -26.22 7.71 -5.87
CA PHE A 14 -24.83 7.31 -6.00
C PHE A 14 -24.40 6.76 -4.62
N TYR A 15 -24.58 5.45 -4.42
CA TYR A 15 -23.81 4.76 -3.40
C TYR A 15 -22.36 4.77 -3.88
N PRO A 16 -21.41 5.37 -3.15
CA PRO A 16 -20.02 5.12 -3.43
C PRO A 16 -19.79 3.63 -3.16
N ALA A 17 -19.74 2.83 -4.21
CA ALA A 17 -19.24 1.48 -4.09
C ALA A 17 -17.87 1.59 -3.45
N LEU A 18 -17.66 0.93 -2.31
CA LEU A 18 -16.35 0.78 -1.71
C LEU A 18 -15.45 0.26 -2.84
N ALA A 19 -14.50 1.09 -3.26
CA ALA A 19 -13.72 0.82 -4.46
C ALA A 19 -12.60 -0.16 -4.15
N GLN A 20 -12.98 -1.42 -3.81
CA GLN A 20 -12.02 -2.51 -3.78
C GLN A 20 -11.44 -2.77 -5.18
N THR A 21 -10.30 -3.43 -5.26
CA THR A 21 -9.71 -3.84 -6.54
C THR A 21 -10.71 -4.71 -7.33
N ASN A 22 -11.06 -4.25 -8.53
CA ASN A 22 -12.02 -4.93 -9.39
C ASN A 22 -11.32 -5.96 -10.27
N PHE A 23 -11.10 -7.15 -9.73
CA PHE A 23 -10.62 -8.29 -10.53
C PHE A 23 -11.75 -8.82 -11.41
N ARG A 24 -11.55 -8.77 -12.73
CA ARG A 24 -12.51 -9.25 -13.72
C ARG A 24 -12.35 -10.75 -13.95
N ASP A 25 -13.48 -11.45 -14.02
CA ASP A 25 -13.52 -12.87 -14.38
C ASP A 25 -13.62 -12.99 -15.92
N VAL A 26 -12.50 -12.81 -16.58
CA VAL A 26 -12.36 -12.82 -18.04
C VAL A 26 -11.08 -13.52 -18.43
N THR A 27 -11.00 -14.01 -19.65
CA THR A 27 -9.76 -14.59 -20.21
C THR A 27 -8.67 -13.54 -20.38
N TYR A 28 -7.43 -13.97 -20.47
CA TYR A 28 -6.29 -13.10 -20.76
C TYR A 28 -6.51 -12.26 -22.03
N LYS A 29 -7.01 -12.88 -23.10
CA LYS A 29 -7.30 -12.18 -24.36
C LYS A 29 -8.39 -11.11 -24.21
N GLU A 30 -9.44 -11.40 -23.47
CA GLU A 30 -10.51 -10.45 -23.19
C GLU A 30 -10.01 -9.29 -22.30
N ALA A 31 -9.11 -9.55 -21.36
CA ALA A 31 -8.50 -8.51 -20.54
C ALA A 31 -7.70 -7.52 -21.40
N ILE A 32 -6.92 -8.00 -22.36
CA ILE A 32 -6.18 -7.14 -23.31
C ILE A 32 -7.16 -6.32 -24.18
N ALA A 33 -8.21 -6.96 -24.71
CA ALA A 33 -9.20 -6.26 -25.51
C ALA A 33 -9.91 -5.15 -24.69
N ALA A 34 -10.25 -5.44 -23.46
CA ALA A 34 -10.83 -4.46 -22.53
C ALA A 34 -9.86 -3.31 -22.23
N ALA A 35 -8.58 -3.62 -21.98
CA ALA A 35 -7.56 -2.61 -21.73
C ALA A 35 -7.38 -1.67 -22.93
N LYS A 36 -7.37 -2.20 -24.18
CA LYS A 36 -7.35 -1.38 -25.39
C LYS A 36 -8.56 -0.45 -25.48
N ALA A 37 -9.75 -0.98 -25.22
CA ALA A 37 -11.00 -0.21 -25.29
C ALA A 37 -11.08 0.90 -24.23
N GLU A 38 -10.59 0.63 -23.02
CA GLU A 38 -10.61 1.54 -21.87
C GLU A 38 -9.37 2.45 -21.80
N LYS A 39 -8.42 2.30 -22.70
CA LYS A 39 -7.11 3.01 -22.68
C LYS A 39 -6.37 2.80 -21.34
N LYS A 40 -6.39 1.58 -20.86
CA LYS A 40 -5.72 1.13 -19.63
C LYS A 40 -4.65 0.09 -19.97
N GLN A 41 -3.87 -0.24 -18.96
CA GLN A 41 -2.94 -1.37 -18.94
C GLN A 41 -3.64 -2.61 -18.36
N VAL A 42 -3.01 -3.79 -18.40
CA VAL A 42 -3.50 -5.00 -17.73
C VAL A 42 -2.64 -5.26 -16.50
N PHE A 43 -3.29 -5.50 -15.36
CA PHE A 43 -2.64 -5.95 -14.14
C PHE A 43 -3.03 -7.40 -13.87
N ILE A 44 -2.05 -8.30 -13.80
CA ILE A 44 -2.23 -9.73 -13.64
C ILE A 44 -1.71 -10.14 -12.26
N ASP A 45 -2.57 -10.74 -11.42
CA ASP A 45 -2.21 -11.43 -10.19
C ASP A 45 -2.07 -12.93 -10.48
N PHE A 46 -0.84 -13.42 -10.61
CA PHE A 46 -0.56 -14.86 -10.69
C PHE A 46 -0.58 -15.47 -9.29
N TYR A 47 -1.48 -16.41 -9.08
CA TYR A 47 -1.67 -17.09 -7.79
C TYR A 47 -1.80 -18.62 -7.96
N THR A 48 -1.82 -19.33 -6.84
CA THR A 48 -2.25 -20.73 -6.75
C THR A 48 -3.23 -20.91 -5.60
N SER A 49 -4.03 -21.97 -5.66
CA SER A 49 -5.06 -22.23 -4.64
C SER A 49 -4.50 -22.51 -3.23
N TRP A 50 -3.26 -22.98 -3.12
CA TRP A 50 -2.56 -23.26 -1.86
C TRP A 50 -1.69 -22.09 -1.35
N CYS A 51 -1.50 -21.03 -2.13
CA CYS A 51 -0.65 -19.88 -1.78
C CYS A 51 -1.21 -19.09 -0.59
N GLY A 52 -0.58 -19.19 0.57
CA GLY A 52 -0.96 -18.44 1.77
C GLY A 52 -0.84 -16.92 1.60
N PRO A 53 0.30 -16.38 1.14
CA PRO A 53 0.47 -14.95 0.88
C PRO A 53 -0.55 -14.39 -0.12
N CYS A 54 -0.95 -15.16 -1.15
CA CYS A 54 -1.98 -14.73 -2.10
C CYS A 54 -3.35 -14.54 -1.43
N LYS A 55 -3.73 -15.49 -0.55
CA LYS A 55 -4.97 -15.38 0.25
C LYS A 55 -4.94 -14.17 1.18
N MET A 56 -3.79 -13.87 1.75
CA MET A 56 -3.60 -12.71 2.61
C MET A 56 -3.77 -11.40 1.81
N MET A 57 -3.17 -11.26 0.62
CA MET A 57 -3.36 -10.13 -0.27
C MET A 57 -4.84 -9.91 -0.61
N MET A 58 -5.54 -10.99 -0.96
CA MET A 58 -6.98 -10.96 -1.26
C MET A 58 -7.85 -10.51 -0.10
N LYS A 59 -7.47 -10.87 1.13
CA LYS A 59 -8.23 -10.54 2.34
C LYS A 59 -7.93 -9.14 2.87
N ASN A 60 -6.67 -8.71 2.83
CA ASN A 60 -6.22 -7.56 3.61
C ASN A 60 -5.74 -6.37 2.76
N VAL A 61 -5.34 -6.57 1.50
CA VAL A 61 -4.76 -5.50 0.68
C VAL A 61 -5.68 -5.09 -0.47
N PHE A 62 -6.11 -6.03 -1.30
CA PHE A 62 -6.97 -5.71 -2.44
C PHE A 62 -8.36 -5.14 -2.09
N PRO A 63 -8.95 -5.41 -0.91
CA PRO A 63 -10.18 -4.75 -0.49
C PRO A 63 -10.02 -3.29 -0.03
N LEU A 64 -8.78 -2.82 0.22
CA LEU A 64 -8.53 -1.46 0.63
C LEU A 64 -8.91 -0.47 -0.47
N LYS A 65 -9.63 0.59 -0.08
CA LYS A 65 -10.13 1.60 -1.02
C LYS A 65 -8.99 2.24 -1.82
N GLU A 66 -7.91 2.61 -1.16
CA GLU A 66 -6.75 3.22 -1.82
C GLU A 66 -6.09 2.31 -2.85
N VAL A 67 -6.05 1.00 -2.60
CA VAL A 67 -5.52 0.01 -3.55
C VAL A 67 -6.46 -0.13 -4.75
N GLY A 68 -7.75 -0.23 -4.48
CA GLY A 68 -8.78 -0.27 -5.53
C GLY A 68 -8.78 0.99 -6.39
N ASP A 69 -8.75 2.17 -5.79
CA ASP A 69 -8.71 3.45 -6.51
C ASP A 69 -7.46 3.53 -7.41
N TYR A 70 -6.30 3.14 -6.89
CA TYR A 70 -5.04 3.15 -7.64
C TYR A 70 -5.06 2.18 -8.82
N LEU A 71 -5.42 0.92 -8.58
CA LEU A 71 -5.39 -0.13 -9.60
C LEU A 71 -6.50 0.05 -10.64
N ASN A 72 -7.74 0.29 -10.22
CA ASN A 72 -8.89 0.39 -11.13
C ASN A 72 -8.80 1.61 -12.06
N ALA A 73 -8.16 2.69 -11.62
CA ALA A 73 -7.96 3.86 -12.47
C ALA A 73 -7.00 3.59 -13.64
N ARG A 74 -6.02 2.72 -13.47
CA ARG A 74 -4.91 2.50 -14.40
C ARG A 74 -5.00 1.18 -15.17
N PHE A 75 -5.62 0.17 -14.55
CA PHE A 75 -5.55 -1.20 -15.04
C PHE A 75 -6.90 -1.85 -15.23
N VAL A 76 -6.97 -2.77 -16.18
CA VAL A 76 -7.88 -3.90 -16.16
C VAL A 76 -7.20 -4.99 -15.33
N CYS A 77 -7.77 -5.29 -14.15
CA CYS A 77 -7.18 -6.25 -13.23
C CYS A 77 -7.77 -7.63 -13.45
N VAL A 78 -6.92 -8.65 -13.55
CA VAL A 78 -7.29 -10.06 -13.68
C VAL A 78 -6.47 -10.93 -12.74
N LYS A 79 -7.04 -12.08 -12.35
CA LYS A 79 -6.36 -13.09 -11.56
C LYS A 79 -6.21 -14.35 -12.38
N ILE A 80 -5.01 -14.92 -12.39
CA ILE A 80 -4.71 -16.13 -13.15
C ILE A 80 -4.18 -17.20 -12.20
N ASP A 81 -4.94 -18.32 -12.07
CA ASP A 81 -4.45 -19.50 -11.36
C ASP A 81 -3.36 -20.15 -12.21
N ALA A 82 -2.12 -20.04 -11.76
CA ALA A 82 -0.94 -20.51 -12.50
C ALA A 82 -0.92 -22.02 -12.74
N GLU A 83 -1.83 -22.79 -12.12
CA GLU A 83 -1.92 -24.23 -12.25
C GLU A 83 -3.15 -24.69 -13.08
N LYS A 84 -4.04 -23.75 -13.50
CA LYS A 84 -5.29 -24.07 -14.19
C LYS A 84 -5.51 -23.27 -15.47
N GLY A 85 -6.28 -23.85 -16.39
CA GLY A 85 -6.69 -23.19 -17.61
C GLY A 85 -5.49 -22.72 -18.45
N GLU A 86 -5.49 -21.41 -18.81
CA GLU A 86 -4.40 -20.75 -19.55
C GLU A 86 -3.21 -20.38 -18.63
N GLY A 87 -3.36 -20.54 -17.32
CA GLY A 87 -2.38 -20.12 -16.33
C GLY A 87 -1.00 -20.72 -16.47
N PRO A 88 -0.82 -22.05 -16.67
CA PRO A 88 0.51 -22.64 -16.82
C PRO A 88 1.31 -22.06 -18.01
N GLU A 89 0.65 -21.79 -19.12
CA GLU A 89 1.28 -21.18 -20.30
C GLU A 89 1.68 -19.72 -20.04
N LEU A 90 0.76 -18.96 -19.45
CA LEU A 90 1.01 -17.56 -19.12
C LEU A 90 2.07 -17.40 -18.02
N ALA A 91 2.05 -18.23 -16.98
CA ALA A 91 3.08 -18.25 -15.96
C ALA A 91 4.47 -18.53 -16.52
N LYS A 92 4.57 -19.46 -17.47
CA LYS A 92 5.82 -19.74 -18.21
C LYS A 92 6.24 -18.54 -19.07
N ARG A 93 5.30 -17.93 -19.81
CA ARG A 93 5.54 -16.76 -20.66
C ARG A 93 6.12 -15.60 -19.87
N TYR A 94 5.52 -15.29 -18.71
CA TYR A 94 5.94 -14.20 -17.82
C TYR A 94 7.01 -14.61 -16.81
N LYS A 95 7.58 -15.81 -16.93
CA LYS A 95 8.68 -16.33 -16.09
C LYS A 95 8.36 -16.29 -14.59
N VAL A 96 7.09 -16.57 -14.23
CA VAL A 96 6.64 -16.63 -12.85
C VAL A 96 7.34 -17.77 -12.10
N LYS A 97 8.01 -17.45 -10.98
CA LYS A 97 8.80 -18.41 -10.18
C LYS A 97 8.28 -18.58 -8.75
N ALA A 98 7.50 -17.63 -8.28
CA ALA A 98 6.96 -17.59 -6.91
C ALA A 98 5.54 -17.01 -6.93
N TYR A 99 4.79 -17.17 -5.83
CA TYR A 99 3.43 -16.64 -5.70
C TYR A 99 3.24 -15.86 -4.40
N PRO A 100 2.50 -14.70 -4.46
CA PRO A 100 1.98 -14.09 -5.67
C PRO A 100 3.07 -13.49 -6.54
N THR A 101 2.85 -13.42 -7.85
CA THR A 101 3.62 -12.58 -8.76
C THR A 101 2.65 -11.68 -9.52
N PHE A 102 2.92 -10.39 -9.47
CA PHE A 102 2.16 -9.37 -10.17
C PHE A 102 2.88 -8.94 -11.44
N VAL A 103 2.17 -8.93 -12.56
CA VAL A 103 2.69 -8.50 -13.85
C VAL A 103 1.79 -7.39 -14.38
N ALA A 104 2.37 -6.26 -14.76
CA ALA A 104 1.66 -5.27 -15.57
C ALA A 104 2.18 -5.30 -17.00
N ILE A 105 1.25 -5.26 -17.95
CA ILE A 105 1.55 -5.18 -19.37
C ILE A 105 0.75 -4.05 -20.01
N ASP A 106 1.28 -3.51 -21.09
CA ASP A 106 0.51 -2.64 -21.97
C ASP A 106 -0.44 -3.44 -22.87
N PRO A 107 -1.35 -2.79 -23.63
CA PRO A 107 -2.24 -3.48 -24.55
C PRO A 107 -1.56 -4.17 -25.74
N ASP A 108 -0.28 -3.91 -26.01
CA ASP A 108 0.51 -4.60 -27.02
C ASP A 108 1.34 -5.75 -26.43
N GLU A 109 1.04 -6.09 -25.16
CA GLU A 109 1.60 -7.19 -24.37
C GLU A 109 3.07 -7.01 -23.98
N GLU A 110 3.60 -5.78 -24.06
CA GLU A 110 4.92 -5.44 -23.52
C GLU A 110 4.87 -5.38 -21.99
N VAL A 111 5.85 -6.03 -21.34
CA VAL A 111 5.93 -6.07 -19.86
C VAL A 111 6.41 -4.73 -19.33
N LEU A 112 5.56 -4.06 -18.56
CA LEU A 112 5.88 -2.81 -17.89
C LEU A 112 6.54 -3.04 -16.54
N MET A 113 6.11 -4.08 -15.81
CA MET A 113 6.70 -4.48 -14.54
C MET A 113 6.43 -5.94 -14.22
N THR A 114 7.30 -6.51 -13.38
CA THR A 114 7.08 -7.77 -12.65
C THR A 114 7.47 -7.57 -11.20
N LYS A 115 6.58 -7.96 -10.27
CA LYS A 115 6.82 -7.91 -8.82
C LYS A 115 6.49 -9.27 -8.21
N GLU A 116 7.49 -9.91 -7.61
CA GLU A 116 7.30 -11.12 -6.81
C GLU A 116 6.99 -10.78 -5.35
N GLY A 117 6.16 -11.61 -4.71
CA GLY A 117 5.79 -11.50 -3.31
C GLY A 117 4.70 -10.47 -3.02
N GLY A 118 4.01 -10.70 -1.90
CA GLY A 118 2.98 -9.80 -1.38
C GLY A 118 3.50 -8.91 -0.26
N THR A 119 2.67 -7.97 0.17
CA THR A 119 2.86 -7.11 1.35
C THR A 119 1.59 -7.11 2.19
N PHE A 120 1.67 -6.64 3.43
CA PHE A 120 0.52 -6.50 4.33
C PHE A 120 -0.07 -5.08 4.35
N ASP A 121 0.61 -4.11 3.76
CA ASP A 121 0.23 -2.71 3.74
C ASP A 121 -0.12 -2.25 2.31
N GLY A 122 -1.27 -1.57 2.18
CA GLY A 122 -1.78 -1.09 0.89
C GLY A 122 -0.93 0.03 0.30
N GLY A 123 -0.43 0.94 1.13
CA GLY A 123 0.43 2.05 0.70
C GLY A 123 1.78 1.55 0.19
N GLU A 124 2.38 0.58 0.91
CA GLU A 124 3.60 -0.10 0.48
C GLU A 124 3.38 -0.82 -0.85
N PHE A 125 2.24 -1.52 -1.00
CA PHE A 125 1.91 -2.20 -2.24
C PHE A 125 1.82 -1.22 -3.42
N ILE A 126 1.04 -0.14 -3.28
CA ILE A 126 0.90 0.90 -4.31
C ILE A 126 2.26 1.51 -4.63
N GLY A 127 3.04 1.88 -3.62
CA GLY A 127 4.35 2.47 -3.79
C GLY A 127 5.32 1.56 -4.55
N SER A 128 5.29 0.26 -4.29
CA SER A 128 6.12 -0.71 -5.00
C SER A 128 5.75 -0.85 -6.48
N ILE A 129 4.45 -0.91 -6.79
CA ILE A 129 3.96 -0.95 -8.18
C ILE A 129 4.35 0.35 -8.91
N ASP A 130 4.08 1.50 -8.29
CA ASP A 130 4.30 2.82 -8.89
C ASP A 130 5.79 3.07 -9.19
N ARG A 131 6.70 2.62 -8.32
CA ARG A 131 8.16 2.68 -8.58
C ARG A 131 8.58 1.85 -9.79
N LEU A 132 7.96 0.69 -9.99
CA LEU A 132 8.33 -0.21 -11.07
C LEU A 132 7.82 0.26 -12.44
N ILE A 133 6.66 0.92 -12.50
CA ILE A 133 6.06 1.38 -13.76
C ILE A 133 6.36 2.83 -14.10
N ASN A 134 6.82 3.63 -13.13
CA ASN A 134 7.11 5.05 -13.31
C ASN A 134 8.64 5.28 -13.32
N PRO A 135 9.23 5.59 -14.48
CA PRO A 135 10.69 5.84 -14.58
C PRO A 135 11.19 6.95 -13.63
N ASP A 136 10.35 7.93 -13.30
CA ASP A 136 10.70 9.01 -12.36
C ASP A 136 10.78 8.53 -10.90
N LYS A 137 10.25 7.34 -10.62
CA LYS A 137 10.31 6.66 -9.31
C LYS A 137 11.27 5.48 -9.29
N SER A 138 12.14 5.33 -10.30
CA SER A 138 13.22 4.33 -10.25
C SER A 138 14.15 4.61 -9.06
N PRO A 139 14.83 3.58 -8.51
CA PRO A 139 15.73 3.73 -7.36
C PRO A 139 16.76 4.85 -7.56
N GLU A 140 17.38 4.90 -8.74
CA GLU A 140 18.40 5.88 -9.07
C GLU A 140 17.81 7.29 -9.13
N ARG A 141 16.60 7.43 -9.69
CA ARG A 141 15.93 8.73 -9.82
C ARG A 141 15.45 9.25 -8.46
N LEU A 142 14.89 8.38 -7.61
CA LEU A 142 14.50 8.74 -6.25
C LEU A 142 15.72 9.21 -5.45
N GLN A 143 16.82 8.47 -5.52
CA GLN A 143 18.07 8.85 -4.85
C GLN A 143 18.58 10.21 -5.33
N GLN A 144 18.67 10.43 -6.64
CA GLN A 144 19.13 11.69 -7.24
C GLN A 144 18.28 12.88 -6.77
N ARG A 145 16.96 12.75 -6.76
CA ARG A 145 16.05 13.80 -6.30
C ARG A 145 16.23 14.10 -4.82
N TYR A 146 16.34 13.05 -3.99
CA TYR A 146 16.53 13.22 -2.55
C TYR A 146 17.89 13.87 -2.21
N GLU A 147 18.99 13.42 -2.84
CA GLU A 147 20.32 14.02 -2.69
C GLU A 147 20.37 15.44 -3.25
N GLY A 148 19.57 15.74 -4.27
CA GLY A 148 19.36 17.08 -4.81
C GLY A 148 18.59 18.04 -3.90
N GLY A 149 18.16 17.57 -2.71
CA GLY A 149 17.50 18.40 -1.68
C GLY A 149 15.97 18.44 -1.76
N GLU A 150 15.34 17.72 -2.68
CA GLU A 150 13.88 17.64 -2.71
C GLU A 150 13.34 16.87 -1.47
N ARG A 151 12.26 17.43 -0.87
CA ARG A 151 11.65 16.92 0.37
C ARG A 151 10.11 16.96 0.29
N SER A 152 9.53 16.59 -0.87
CA SER A 152 8.09 16.38 -0.98
C SER A 152 7.67 15.08 -0.26
N ALA A 153 6.45 15.03 0.27
CA ALA A 153 5.88 13.84 0.93
C ALA A 153 5.95 12.60 0.00
N ASP A 154 5.60 12.78 -1.27
CA ASP A 154 5.64 11.71 -2.29
C ASP A 154 7.06 11.16 -2.49
N LEU A 155 8.07 12.03 -2.61
CA LEU A 155 9.45 11.60 -2.75
C LEU A 155 9.95 10.89 -1.51
N VAL A 156 9.73 11.45 -0.32
CA VAL A 156 10.23 10.88 0.94
C VAL A 156 9.58 9.52 1.19
N SER A 157 8.27 9.40 1.00
CA SER A 157 7.55 8.13 1.10
C SER A 157 8.10 7.08 0.14
N ALA A 158 8.27 7.45 -1.14
CA ALA A 158 8.78 6.54 -2.17
C ALA A 158 10.24 6.11 -1.89
N TYR A 159 11.10 7.04 -1.48
CA TYR A 159 12.52 6.79 -1.23
C TYR A 159 12.73 5.95 0.04
N ALA A 160 12.05 6.28 1.13
CA ALA A 160 12.10 5.48 2.35
C ALA A 160 11.49 4.08 2.14
N GLY A 161 10.38 3.97 1.41
CA GLY A 161 9.78 2.69 1.02
C GLY A 161 10.73 1.83 0.19
N MET A 162 11.46 2.42 -0.76
CA MET A 162 12.50 1.72 -1.53
C MET A 162 13.61 1.16 -0.61
N LYS A 163 14.06 1.94 0.38
CA LYS A 163 15.05 1.47 1.37
C LYS A 163 14.51 0.30 2.20
N MET A 164 13.24 0.35 2.60
CA MET A 164 12.59 -0.76 3.30
C MET A 164 12.53 -2.04 2.45
N GLU A 165 12.25 -1.94 1.15
CA GLU A 165 12.29 -3.11 0.25
C GLU A 165 13.69 -3.72 0.18
N GLN A 166 14.74 -2.90 0.20
CA GLN A 166 16.14 -3.37 0.16
C GLN A 166 16.54 -4.19 1.40
N VAL A 167 15.84 -4.04 2.54
CA VAL A 167 16.10 -4.85 3.75
C VAL A 167 16.03 -6.35 3.45
N TYR A 168 15.05 -6.77 2.65
CA TYR A 168 14.74 -8.18 2.40
C TYR A 168 15.15 -8.68 1.00
N GLN A 169 15.88 -7.88 0.22
CA GLN A 169 16.34 -8.28 -1.12
C GLN A 169 17.35 -9.43 -1.10
N ASN A 170 18.07 -9.57 -0.02
CA ASN A 170 19.09 -10.60 0.17
C ASN A 170 18.59 -11.73 1.07
N ARG A 171 19.24 -12.90 1.00
CA ARG A 171 18.93 -14.05 1.85
C ARG A 171 19.00 -13.72 3.36
N ARG A 172 19.83 -12.75 3.75
CA ARG A 172 19.89 -12.20 5.10
C ARG A 172 19.41 -10.76 5.06
N PRO A 173 18.47 -10.38 5.92
CA PRO A 173 18.00 -9.00 6.00
C PRO A 173 19.13 -8.02 6.30
N ASP A 174 19.19 -6.93 5.55
CA ASP A 174 20.12 -5.82 5.82
C ASP A 174 19.41 -4.75 6.65
N MET A 175 19.54 -4.84 7.96
CA MET A 175 18.89 -3.92 8.89
C MET A 175 19.40 -2.48 8.77
N SER A 176 20.60 -2.24 8.21
CA SER A 176 21.08 -0.88 7.97
C SER A 176 20.17 -0.11 7.00
N LYS A 177 19.54 -0.80 6.06
CA LYS A 177 18.56 -0.19 5.14
C LYS A 177 17.27 0.23 5.83
N LYS A 178 16.86 -0.51 6.86
CA LYS A 178 15.76 -0.11 7.73
C LYS A 178 16.10 1.18 8.48
N ASP A 179 17.28 1.23 9.11
CA ASP A 179 17.72 2.43 9.83
C ASP A 179 17.83 3.64 8.89
N GLU A 180 18.35 3.46 7.66
CA GLU A 180 18.36 4.50 6.63
C GLU A 180 16.95 5.02 6.35
N ALA A 181 15.96 4.12 6.15
CA ALA A 181 14.58 4.50 5.86
C ALA A 181 13.95 5.29 7.00
N PHE A 182 14.13 4.83 8.24
CA PHE A 182 13.60 5.51 9.43
C PHE A 182 14.24 6.88 9.63
N ASN A 183 15.56 7.01 9.44
CA ASN A 183 16.26 8.29 9.53
C ASN A 183 15.78 9.29 8.46
N ILE A 184 15.57 8.85 7.22
CA ILE A 184 15.00 9.68 6.14
C ILE A 184 13.65 10.28 6.55
N VAL A 185 12.78 9.44 7.14
CA VAL A 185 11.44 9.88 7.57
C VAL A 185 11.51 10.75 8.82
N GLN A 186 12.39 10.44 9.77
CA GLN A 186 12.60 11.24 10.98
C GLN A 186 13.11 12.66 10.63
N ASP A 187 14.07 12.77 9.72
CA ASP A 187 14.60 14.07 9.27
C ASP A 187 13.52 14.89 8.57
N TYR A 188 12.73 14.24 7.70
CA TYR A 188 11.59 14.87 7.07
C TYR A 188 10.55 15.35 8.08
N PHE A 189 10.14 14.50 9.02
CA PHE A 189 9.20 14.84 10.09
C PHE A 189 9.67 16.03 10.92
N ASN A 190 10.95 16.07 11.27
CA ASN A 190 11.54 17.18 12.04
C ASN A 190 11.52 18.50 11.26
N GLY A 191 11.61 18.46 9.93
CA GLY A 191 11.51 19.64 9.06
C GLY A 191 10.09 20.19 8.89
N LEU A 192 9.05 19.41 9.23
CA LEU A 192 7.66 19.82 9.08
C LEU A 192 7.19 20.64 10.30
N ASN A 193 6.37 21.65 10.05
CA ASN A 193 5.60 22.31 11.12
C ASN A 193 4.36 21.47 11.51
N ASP A 194 3.72 21.80 12.64
CA ASP A 194 2.59 21.04 13.17
C ASP A 194 1.40 20.92 12.19
N ARG A 195 1.14 21.97 11.40
CA ARG A 195 0.05 21.93 10.42
C ARG A 195 0.37 20.96 9.26
N GLU A 196 1.62 20.92 8.83
CA GLU A 196 2.09 19.99 7.80
C GLU A 196 2.07 18.55 8.28
N ARG A 197 2.51 18.30 9.52
CA ARG A 197 2.49 16.94 10.11
C ARG A 197 1.11 16.30 10.11
N LEU A 198 0.04 17.09 10.19
CA LEU A 198 -1.35 16.60 10.26
C LEU A 198 -2.02 16.40 8.91
N LYS A 199 -1.33 16.69 7.78
CA LYS A 199 -1.88 16.52 6.43
C LYS A 199 -1.97 15.04 6.03
N GLU A 200 -2.95 14.74 5.18
CA GLU A 200 -3.17 13.37 4.63
C GLU A 200 -1.95 12.83 3.87
N GLU A 201 -1.25 13.68 3.13
CA GLU A 201 -0.04 13.31 2.40
C GLU A 201 1.08 12.76 3.27
N ASN A 202 1.05 13.06 4.58
CA ASN A 202 2.03 12.63 5.59
C ASN A 202 1.56 11.43 6.43
N LEU A 203 0.43 10.81 6.09
CA LEU A 203 -0.05 9.62 6.79
C LEU A 203 0.96 8.47 6.78
N PHE A 204 1.76 8.33 5.72
CA PHE A 204 2.78 7.28 5.60
C PHE A 204 3.79 7.28 6.76
N ILE A 205 4.09 8.47 7.32
CA ILE A 205 5.00 8.62 8.47
C ILE A 205 4.49 7.78 9.64
N TYR A 206 3.22 7.91 9.95
CA TYR A 206 2.59 7.23 11.09
C TYR A 206 2.29 5.77 10.79
N ALA A 207 1.77 5.48 9.59
CA ALA A 207 1.35 4.15 9.19
C ALA A 207 2.50 3.16 9.08
N SER A 208 3.64 3.60 8.53
CA SER A 208 4.73 2.69 8.12
C SER A 208 6.04 2.90 8.88
N PHE A 209 6.22 4.06 9.57
CA PHE A 209 7.51 4.42 10.19
C PHE A 209 7.37 4.73 11.69
N THR A 210 6.50 3.98 12.38
CA THR A 210 6.41 3.92 13.84
C THR A 210 6.43 2.46 14.25
N GLU A 211 7.12 2.08 15.33
CA GLU A 211 7.26 0.67 15.76
C GLU A 211 6.85 0.44 17.20
N SER A 212 6.88 1.50 18.02
CA SER A 212 6.48 1.47 19.41
C SER A 212 5.62 2.69 19.75
N PRO A 213 4.67 2.58 20.66
CA PRO A 213 3.96 3.76 21.17
C PRO A 213 4.91 4.74 21.90
N MET A 214 6.15 4.33 22.21
CA MET A 214 7.17 5.17 22.83
C MET A 214 8.02 5.96 21.83
N ASP A 215 7.94 5.68 20.52
CA ASP A 215 8.65 6.44 19.48
C ASP A 215 8.22 7.91 19.49
N ALA A 216 9.15 8.84 19.25
CA ALA A 216 8.86 10.27 19.24
C ALA A 216 7.75 10.65 18.25
N ILE A 217 7.75 10.04 17.05
CA ILE A 217 6.71 10.23 16.02
C ILE A 217 5.37 9.66 16.52
N ALA A 218 5.37 8.47 17.12
CA ALA A 218 4.17 7.85 17.67
C ALA A 218 3.60 8.69 18.83
N GLN A 219 4.44 9.22 19.72
CA GLN A 219 4.02 10.11 20.79
C GLN A 219 3.38 11.40 20.26
N TYR A 220 3.95 11.99 19.19
CA TYR A 220 3.32 13.13 18.52
C TYR A 220 1.95 12.76 17.95
N MET A 221 1.85 11.61 17.26
CA MET A 221 0.60 11.09 16.70
C MET A 221 -0.48 10.91 17.77
N ILE A 222 -0.14 10.26 18.90
CA ILE A 222 -1.04 10.00 20.02
C ILE A 222 -1.52 11.32 20.65
N ALA A 223 -0.60 12.25 20.91
CA ALA A 223 -0.92 13.55 21.51
C ALA A 223 -1.79 14.46 20.62
N ASN A 224 -1.79 14.23 19.32
CA ASN A 224 -2.52 15.04 18.35
C ASN A 224 -3.64 14.27 17.63
N ARG A 225 -4.04 13.09 18.12
CA ARG A 225 -5.01 12.19 17.45
C ARG A 225 -6.32 12.88 17.04
N ASP A 226 -6.80 13.81 17.84
CA ASP A 226 -8.05 14.54 17.57
C ASP A 226 -7.92 15.67 16.55
N LYS A 227 -6.69 16.02 16.16
CA LYS A 227 -6.39 17.11 15.20
C LYS A 227 -6.26 16.61 13.75
N PHE A 228 -6.16 15.30 13.54
CA PHE A 228 -6.12 14.73 12.19
C PHE A 228 -7.46 14.91 11.48
N THR A 229 -7.40 15.03 10.15
CA THR A 229 -8.61 15.18 9.34
C THR A 229 -9.49 13.93 9.41
N PRO A 230 -10.82 14.06 9.27
CA PRO A 230 -11.72 12.90 9.27
C PRO A 230 -11.33 11.82 8.26
N ALA A 231 -10.71 12.21 7.14
CA ALA A 231 -10.31 11.28 6.07
C ALA A 231 -9.25 10.25 6.50
N ILE A 232 -8.40 10.60 7.48
CA ILE A 232 -7.32 9.72 7.95
C ILE A 232 -7.44 9.36 9.44
N LYS A 233 -8.43 9.91 10.15
CA LYS A 233 -8.58 9.74 11.60
C LYS A 233 -8.70 8.26 11.99
N ASP A 234 -9.53 7.49 11.30
CA ASP A 234 -9.72 6.07 11.60
C ASP A 234 -8.40 5.29 11.44
N ARG A 235 -7.61 5.61 10.40
CA ARG A 235 -6.30 4.98 10.16
C ARG A 235 -5.28 5.33 11.26
N ILE A 236 -5.34 6.55 11.79
CA ILE A 236 -4.51 6.98 12.93
C ILE A 236 -4.89 6.22 14.20
N GLU A 237 -6.20 6.11 14.49
CA GLU A 237 -6.70 5.36 15.66
C GLU A 237 -6.33 3.86 15.56
N ASP A 238 -6.51 3.26 14.40
CA ASP A 238 -6.12 1.86 14.15
C ASP A 238 -4.61 1.65 14.31
N ARG A 239 -3.79 2.62 13.87
CA ARG A 239 -2.34 2.54 14.06
C ARG A 239 -1.95 2.64 15.53
N ILE A 240 -2.53 3.57 16.27
CA ILE A 240 -2.31 3.71 17.73
C ILE A 240 -2.66 2.40 18.43
N ALA A 241 -3.85 1.85 18.18
CA ALA A 241 -4.29 0.57 18.76
C ALA A 241 -3.32 -0.57 18.41
N THR A 242 -2.82 -0.60 17.17
CA THR A 242 -1.86 -1.61 16.71
C THR A 242 -0.53 -1.49 17.47
N LEU A 243 0.01 -0.29 17.65
CA LEU A 243 1.25 -0.07 18.39
C LEU A 243 1.16 -0.55 19.83
N TYR A 244 0.07 -0.19 20.53
CA TYR A 244 -0.15 -0.66 21.90
C TYR A 244 -0.32 -2.19 21.96
N LYS A 245 -1.05 -2.79 21.02
CA LYS A 245 -1.21 -4.23 20.93
C LYS A 245 0.13 -4.94 20.71
N MET A 246 0.96 -4.44 19.82
CA MET A 246 2.30 -4.99 19.56
C MET A 246 3.20 -4.89 20.79
N GLU A 247 3.16 -3.77 21.51
CA GLU A 247 3.96 -3.56 22.70
C GLU A 247 3.53 -4.51 23.84
N ILE A 248 2.23 -4.64 24.08
CA ILE A 248 1.69 -5.61 25.06
C ILE A 248 2.07 -7.05 24.67
N GLN A 249 2.05 -7.38 23.38
CA GLN A 249 2.40 -8.72 22.88
C GLN A 249 3.84 -9.10 23.23
N LYS A 250 4.79 -8.17 23.23
CA LYS A 250 6.19 -8.42 23.63
C LYS A 250 6.31 -8.95 25.07
N TYR A 251 5.51 -8.39 25.99
CA TYR A 251 5.47 -8.87 27.39
C TYR A 251 4.80 -10.22 27.52
N ILE A 252 3.69 -10.45 26.80
CA ILE A 252 2.96 -11.75 26.84
C ILE A 252 3.86 -12.88 26.34
N THR A 253 4.67 -12.61 25.30
CA THR A 253 5.56 -13.60 24.67
C THR A 253 6.93 -13.69 25.31
N ALA A 254 7.17 -12.96 26.38
CA ALA A 254 8.47 -12.88 27.09
C ALA A 254 9.65 -12.51 26.17
N GLN A 255 9.41 -11.75 25.12
CA GLN A 255 10.46 -11.22 24.23
C GLN A 255 11.26 -10.12 24.90
N GLU A 256 10.65 -9.42 25.86
CA GLU A 256 11.29 -8.41 26.71
C GLU A 256 10.99 -8.70 28.19
N PRO A 257 11.91 -8.43 29.10
CA PRO A 257 11.65 -8.54 30.53
C PRO A 257 10.57 -7.52 30.94
N PHE A 258 9.74 -7.91 31.91
CA PHE A 258 8.67 -7.03 32.39
C PHE A 258 9.26 -5.76 33.04
N ASP A 259 8.88 -4.60 32.51
CA ASP A 259 9.19 -3.29 33.06
C ASP A 259 7.91 -2.62 33.59
N GLN A 260 7.85 -2.42 34.93
CA GLN A 260 6.68 -1.85 35.59
C GLN A 260 6.43 -0.39 35.14
N GLN A 261 7.50 0.39 34.91
CA GLN A 261 7.38 1.80 34.55
C GLN A 261 6.78 1.94 33.13
N GLN A 262 7.26 1.11 32.20
CA GLN A 262 6.78 1.05 30.82
C GLN A 262 5.34 0.52 30.76
N TYR A 263 5.02 -0.51 31.55
CA TYR A 263 3.65 -1.02 31.68
C TYR A 263 2.67 0.01 32.22
N ASP A 264 3.06 0.78 33.22
CA ASP A 264 2.22 1.84 33.76
C ASP A 264 2.05 3.04 32.81
N ALA A 265 3.04 3.31 31.95
CA ALA A 265 2.92 4.28 30.87
C ALA A 265 1.94 3.81 29.79
N LEU A 266 1.97 2.52 29.43
CA LEU A 266 1.04 1.91 28.46
C LEU A 266 -0.41 1.96 28.93
N LYS A 267 -0.68 1.87 30.24
CA LYS A 267 -2.04 1.97 30.80
C LYS A 267 -2.66 3.36 30.75
N LYS A 268 -1.86 4.39 30.58
CA LYS A 268 -2.31 5.78 30.60
C LYS A 268 -2.66 6.33 29.19
N GLY A 269 -2.28 5.63 28.14
CA GLY A 269 -2.56 5.99 26.74
C GLY A 269 -3.80 5.29 26.23
#